data_557cd9aa2a3c007a3fe05aed9870731f
#
_entry.id   557cd9aa2a3c007a3fe05aed9870731f
#
_cell.length_a   1.000
_cell.length_b   1.000
_cell.length_c   1.000
_cell.angle_alpha   90.00
_cell.angle_beta   90.00
_cell.angle_gamma   90.00
#
_symmetry.space_group_name_H-M   'P 1'
#
loop_
_entity.id
_entity.type
_entity.pdbx_description
1 polymer ?
#
loop_
_entity_poly.entity_id
_entity_poly.type
_entity_poly.pdbx_seq_one_letter_code
_entity_poly.pdbx_strand_id
1 'polypeptide(L)'
;LLAAVDEEVKVDMGLPTDESGAAAIKALDRAMTDYRNNLYDVLITAPVSSQNVKIEGYTFKGHKEYIETCIGDRNSSLSILIGDDLRIAAITEKTPLAQVAGAISQESIVSKTTLLWQTLKRDFLITNPRIAVLALNPSINEEQSCGKEEREIIIPAIDRLADKGIQAFGPYPADE
;
A
#
# COMPACT_ATOMS: atom_id res chain seq x y z
N LEU A 1 11.68 26.66 3.94
CA LEU A 1 10.33 26.61 3.35
C LEU A 1 10.46 26.89 1.88
N LEU A 2 9.96 25.99 1.03
CA LEU A 2 9.97 26.13 -0.42
C LEU A 2 8.54 26.42 -0.90
N ALA A 3 8.34 27.49 -1.68
CA ALA A 3 7.06 27.76 -2.31
C ALA A 3 6.91 26.83 -3.53
N ALA A 4 5.88 25.98 -3.50
CA ALA A 4 5.53 25.09 -4.60
C ALA A 4 4.53 25.73 -5.57
N VAL A 5 3.90 26.83 -5.17
CA VAL A 5 2.90 27.59 -5.93
C VAL A 5 3.31 29.07 -5.88
N ASP A 6 3.40 29.72 -7.04
CA ASP A 6 3.87 31.11 -7.17
C ASP A 6 2.74 32.14 -6.93
N GLU A 7 1.49 31.69 -6.94
CA GLU A 7 0.31 32.54 -6.78
C GLU A 7 -0.31 32.37 -5.40
N GLU A 8 -0.94 33.43 -4.89
CA GLU A 8 -1.72 33.35 -3.65
C GLU A 8 -2.98 32.55 -3.92
N VAL A 9 -3.04 31.34 -3.31
CA VAL A 9 -4.19 30.44 -3.45
C VAL A 9 -5.21 30.75 -2.37
N LYS A 10 -6.42 31.13 -2.77
CA LYS A 10 -7.53 31.30 -1.84
C LYS A 10 -8.05 29.93 -1.40
N VAL A 11 -8.01 29.69 -0.09
CA VAL A 11 -8.55 28.49 0.53
C VAL A 11 -9.80 28.82 1.31
N ASP A 12 -10.96 28.32 0.88
CA ASP A 12 -12.20 28.41 1.61
C ASP A 12 -12.33 27.20 2.54
N MET A 13 -12.26 27.44 3.85
CA MET A 13 -12.25 26.37 4.86
C MET A 13 -13.54 25.54 4.80
N GLY A 14 -13.38 24.21 4.70
CA GLY A 14 -14.50 23.27 4.61
C GLY A 14 -15.09 23.10 3.18
N LEU A 15 -14.59 23.82 2.19
CA LEU A 15 -15.06 23.72 0.81
C LEU A 15 -13.93 23.16 -0.10
N PRO A 16 -14.19 22.09 -0.85
CA PRO A 16 -13.25 21.58 -1.85
C PRO A 16 -13.37 22.44 -3.13
N THR A 17 -12.47 23.40 -3.31
CA THR A 17 -12.40 24.23 -4.52
C THR A 17 -11.42 23.68 -5.55
N ASP A 18 -11.63 23.94 -6.83
CA ASP A 18 -10.72 23.51 -7.89
C ASP A 18 -9.35 24.16 -7.74
N GLU A 19 -9.27 25.40 -7.27
CA GLU A 19 -8.02 26.11 -7.01
C GLU A 19 -7.20 25.41 -5.93
N SER A 20 -7.82 25.02 -4.80
CA SER A 20 -7.13 24.31 -3.73
C SER A 20 -6.69 22.91 -4.16
N GLY A 21 -7.46 22.24 -5.02
CA GLY A 21 -7.09 20.97 -5.64
C GLY A 21 -5.89 21.11 -6.56
N ALA A 22 -5.88 22.13 -7.43
CA ALA A 22 -4.77 22.44 -8.33
C ALA A 22 -3.48 22.72 -7.56
N ALA A 23 -3.56 23.51 -6.51
CA ALA A 23 -2.41 23.82 -5.66
C ALA A 23 -1.84 22.58 -4.98
N ALA A 24 -2.71 21.68 -4.47
CA ALA A 24 -2.28 20.42 -3.85
C ALA A 24 -1.53 19.52 -4.84
N ILE A 25 -1.98 19.45 -6.10
CA ILE A 25 -1.31 18.68 -7.15
C ILE A 25 0.03 19.31 -7.52
N LYS A 26 0.09 20.63 -7.73
CA LYS A 26 1.37 21.33 -8.01
C LYS A 26 2.40 21.09 -6.89
N ALA A 27 1.96 21.09 -5.63
CA ALA A 27 2.82 20.79 -4.49
C ALA A 27 3.34 19.34 -4.53
N LEU A 28 2.50 18.38 -4.89
CA LEU A 28 2.87 16.97 -5.01
C LEU A 28 3.81 16.75 -6.21
N ASP A 29 3.54 17.37 -7.37
CA ASP A 29 4.42 17.33 -8.54
C ASP A 29 5.82 17.87 -8.24
N ARG A 30 5.87 18.99 -7.52
CA ARG A 30 7.13 19.55 -7.08
C ARG A 30 7.86 18.62 -6.13
N ALA A 31 7.15 18.03 -5.16
CA ALA A 31 7.74 17.07 -4.25
C ALA A 31 8.32 15.87 -5.02
N MET A 32 7.57 15.29 -5.97
CA MET A 32 8.06 14.16 -6.75
C MET A 32 9.25 14.52 -7.66
N THR A 33 9.30 15.74 -8.16
CA THR A 33 10.46 16.24 -8.91
C THR A 33 11.71 16.34 -8.02
N ASP A 34 11.55 16.89 -6.83
CA ASP A 34 12.63 17.04 -5.85
C ASP A 34 13.11 15.66 -5.35
N TYR A 35 12.20 14.68 -5.17
CA TYR A 35 12.56 13.30 -4.86
C TYR A 35 13.41 12.66 -5.96
N ARG A 36 13.04 12.80 -7.24
CA ARG A 36 13.84 12.30 -8.37
C ARG A 36 15.24 12.92 -8.44
N ASN A 37 15.39 14.14 -7.93
CA ASN A 37 16.66 14.84 -7.82
C ASN A 37 17.43 14.49 -6.52
N ASN A 38 16.96 13.52 -5.73
CA ASN A 38 17.56 13.10 -4.46
C ASN A 38 17.72 14.24 -3.44
N LEU A 39 16.76 15.17 -3.39
CA LEU A 39 16.79 16.28 -2.44
C LEU A 39 16.23 15.90 -1.06
N TYR A 40 15.56 14.77 -0.94
CA TYR A 40 15.04 14.22 0.33
C TYR A 40 14.83 12.71 0.22
N ASP A 41 14.78 12.04 1.36
CA ASP A 41 14.60 10.58 1.46
C ASP A 41 13.17 10.16 1.88
N VAL A 42 12.42 11.06 2.50
CA VAL A 42 11.08 10.80 3.05
C VAL A 42 10.11 11.90 2.65
N LEU A 43 8.96 11.52 2.14
CA LEU A 43 7.85 12.41 1.82
C LEU A 43 6.71 12.21 2.82
N ILE A 44 6.34 13.27 3.53
CA ILE A 44 5.15 13.30 4.40
C ILE A 44 4.11 14.19 3.73
N THR A 45 2.94 13.62 3.43
CA THR A 45 1.85 14.33 2.76
C THR A 45 0.71 14.64 3.73
N ALA A 46 0.14 15.84 3.63
CA ALA A 46 -1.13 16.17 4.24
C ALA A 46 -2.30 15.51 3.44
N PRO A 47 -3.47 15.32 4.04
CA PRO A 47 -4.63 14.77 3.35
C PRO A 47 -5.03 15.62 2.14
N VAL A 48 -5.49 14.94 1.07
CA VAL A 48 -6.04 15.56 -0.15
C VAL A 48 -7.45 15.04 -0.37
N SER A 49 -8.37 15.93 -0.72
CA SER A 49 -9.74 15.56 -1.07
C SER A 49 -9.79 14.99 -2.50
N SER A 50 -10.30 13.76 -2.63
CA SER A 50 -10.53 13.17 -3.96
C SER A 50 -11.63 13.86 -4.76
N GLN A 51 -12.37 14.80 -4.16
CA GLN A 51 -13.46 15.51 -4.82
C GLN A 51 -12.96 16.68 -5.69
N ASN A 52 -11.89 17.36 -5.28
CA ASN A 52 -11.36 18.54 -5.95
C ASN A 52 -10.03 18.33 -6.68
N VAL A 53 -9.48 17.12 -6.67
CA VAL A 53 -8.30 16.77 -7.50
C VAL A 53 -8.66 16.27 -8.90
N LYS A 54 -9.88 16.50 -9.36
CA LYS A 54 -10.32 16.22 -10.74
C LYS A 54 -9.87 17.33 -11.69
N ILE A 55 -8.56 17.46 -11.87
CA ILE A 55 -7.99 18.40 -12.82
C ILE A 55 -7.72 17.67 -14.13
N GLU A 56 -7.85 18.37 -15.25
CA GLU A 56 -7.59 17.85 -16.58
C GLU A 56 -6.18 17.21 -16.63
N GLY A 57 -6.14 15.91 -16.91
CA GLY A 57 -4.91 15.11 -16.90
C GLY A 57 -4.58 14.40 -15.58
N TYR A 58 -5.29 14.69 -14.47
CA TYR A 58 -5.08 14.00 -13.20
C TYR A 58 -6.25 13.03 -12.92
N THR A 59 -6.04 11.76 -13.18
CA THR A 59 -7.07 10.70 -13.03
C THR A 59 -6.87 9.83 -11.79
N PHE A 60 -6.00 10.22 -10.87
CA PHE A 60 -5.61 9.42 -9.71
C PHE A 60 -6.60 9.58 -8.55
N LYS A 61 -6.86 8.50 -7.83
CA LYS A 61 -7.78 8.47 -6.69
C LYS A 61 -7.13 8.92 -5.36
N GLY A 62 -5.85 9.24 -5.38
CA GLY A 62 -5.12 9.68 -4.19
C GLY A 62 -3.59 9.67 -4.37
N HIS A 63 -2.87 10.05 -3.34
CA HIS A 63 -1.40 10.17 -3.34
C HIS A 63 -0.69 8.90 -3.79
N LYS A 64 -1.11 7.73 -3.29
CA LYS A 64 -0.46 6.45 -3.59
C LYS A 64 -0.38 6.19 -5.09
N GLU A 65 -1.51 6.23 -5.79
CA GLU A 65 -1.57 5.97 -7.23
C GLU A 65 -0.72 6.97 -8.03
N TYR A 66 -0.72 8.23 -7.60
CA TYR A 66 0.10 9.26 -8.22
C TYR A 66 1.60 9.00 -8.01
N ILE A 67 2.02 8.73 -6.77
CA ILE A 67 3.41 8.42 -6.43
C ILE A 67 3.90 7.18 -7.17
N GLU A 68 3.11 6.11 -7.21
CA GLU A 68 3.41 4.89 -7.98
C GLU A 68 3.66 5.18 -9.47
N THR A 69 2.83 6.03 -10.06
CA THR A 69 3.00 6.43 -11.47
C THR A 69 4.27 7.25 -11.67
N CYS A 70 4.60 8.13 -10.72
CA CYS A 70 5.81 8.93 -10.77
C CYS A 70 7.10 8.12 -10.60
N ILE A 71 7.07 7.07 -9.79
CA ILE A 71 8.22 6.16 -9.57
C ILE A 71 8.36 5.15 -10.72
N GLY A 72 7.28 4.87 -11.46
CA GLY A 72 7.32 4.05 -12.67
C GLY A 72 7.14 2.56 -12.45
N ASP A 73 6.95 2.08 -11.23
CA ASP A 73 6.74 0.65 -10.96
C ASP A 73 5.63 0.42 -9.93
N ARG A 74 4.43 0.16 -10.44
CA ARG A 74 3.24 -0.13 -9.62
C ARG A 74 3.34 -1.42 -8.80
N ASN A 75 4.21 -2.35 -9.22
CA ASN A 75 4.34 -3.64 -8.54
C ASN A 75 5.33 -3.59 -7.37
N SER A 76 6.09 -2.52 -7.23
CA SER A 76 7.09 -2.34 -6.17
C SER A 76 6.60 -1.47 -5.00
N SER A 77 5.32 -1.13 -4.93
CA SER A 77 4.76 -0.37 -3.82
C SER A 77 3.92 -1.25 -2.90
N LEU A 78 4.00 -0.97 -1.61
CA LEU A 78 3.23 -1.65 -0.58
C LEU A 78 2.78 -0.65 0.48
N SER A 79 1.47 -0.60 0.74
CA SER A 79 0.96 0.15 1.88
C SER A 79 1.15 -0.65 3.16
N ILE A 80 1.76 -0.02 4.15
CA ILE A 80 1.98 -0.59 5.47
C ILE A 80 1.30 0.32 6.49
N LEU A 81 0.38 -0.23 7.27
CA LEU A 81 -0.17 0.43 8.45
C LEU A 81 0.77 0.16 9.62
N ILE A 82 1.21 1.22 10.28
CA ILE A 82 2.20 1.17 11.35
C ILE A 82 1.57 1.65 12.63
N GLY A 83 1.50 0.77 13.63
CA GLY A 83 1.26 1.11 15.03
C GLY A 83 2.55 0.94 15.83
N ASP A 84 2.49 1.16 17.15
CA ASP A 84 3.67 1.10 18.01
C ASP A 84 4.42 -0.24 17.88
N ASP A 85 3.70 -1.35 18.01
CA ASP A 85 4.28 -2.69 17.94
C ASP A 85 3.79 -3.52 16.74
N LEU A 86 2.86 -3.00 15.96
CA LEU A 86 2.20 -3.74 14.89
C LEU A 86 2.42 -3.08 13.53
N ARG A 87 2.71 -3.90 12.53
CA ARG A 87 2.83 -3.51 11.12
C ARG A 87 1.96 -4.42 10.28
N ILE A 88 1.00 -3.84 9.58
CA ILE A 88 0.03 -4.58 8.76
C ILE A 88 0.17 -4.17 7.30
N ALA A 89 0.28 -5.15 6.42
CA ALA A 89 0.21 -4.96 4.98
C ALA A 89 -0.94 -5.77 4.39
N ALA A 90 -1.65 -5.20 3.44
CA ALA A 90 -2.77 -5.86 2.79
C ALA A 90 -2.39 -6.37 1.39
N ILE A 91 -2.84 -7.58 1.06
CA ILE A 91 -2.68 -8.14 -0.28
C ILE A 91 -3.63 -7.46 -1.27
N THR A 92 -4.86 -7.15 -0.82
CA THR A 92 -5.85 -6.45 -1.63
C THR A 92 -6.18 -5.11 -0.98
N GLU A 93 -6.26 -4.06 -1.79
CA GLU A 93 -6.57 -2.71 -1.34
C GLU A 93 -7.69 -2.13 -2.18
N LYS A 94 -8.68 -1.47 -1.51
CA LYS A 94 -9.82 -0.82 -2.18
C LYS A 94 -10.54 -1.74 -3.20
N THR A 95 -10.52 -3.04 -2.96
CA THR A 95 -11.15 -4.06 -3.79
C THR A 95 -12.56 -4.32 -3.26
N PRO A 96 -13.60 -4.31 -4.12
CA PRO A 96 -14.94 -4.72 -3.69
C PRO A 96 -14.94 -6.12 -3.07
N LEU A 97 -15.66 -6.32 -1.97
CA LEU A 97 -15.63 -7.57 -1.21
C LEU A 97 -15.89 -8.81 -2.09
N ALA A 98 -16.84 -8.72 -3.02
CA ALA A 98 -17.16 -9.80 -3.96
C ALA A 98 -15.99 -10.17 -4.92
N GLN A 99 -14.98 -9.34 -5.03
CA GLN A 99 -13.83 -9.54 -5.94
C GLN A 99 -12.56 -9.94 -5.19
N VAL A 100 -12.56 -9.91 -3.85
CA VAL A 100 -11.36 -10.14 -3.03
C VAL A 100 -10.78 -11.53 -3.28
N ALA A 101 -11.58 -12.58 -3.23
CA ALA A 101 -11.12 -13.95 -3.45
C ALA A 101 -10.47 -14.13 -4.83
N GLY A 102 -11.07 -13.54 -5.87
CA GLY A 102 -10.51 -13.58 -7.23
C GLY A 102 -9.28 -12.71 -7.46
N ALA A 103 -9.01 -11.76 -6.56
CA ALA A 103 -7.84 -10.87 -6.63
C ALA A 103 -6.61 -11.44 -5.92
N ILE A 104 -6.74 -12.53 -5.16
CA ILE A 104 -5.65 -13.18 -4.44
C ILE A 104 -5.01 -14.24 -5.34
N SER A 105 -3.71 -14.21 -5.46
CA SER A 105 -2.92 -15.25 -6.15
C SER A 105 -1.64 -15.55 -5.37
N GLN A 106 -1.05 -16.72 -5.62
CA GLN A 106 0.24 -17.08 -5.03
C GLN A 106 1.31 -16.02 -5.36
N GLU A 107 1.31 -15.53 -6.60
CA GLU A 107 2.25 -14.52 -7.09
C GLU A 107 2.10 -13.20 -6.32
N SER A 108 0.86 -12.73 -6.10
CA SER A 108 0.60 -11.49 -5.37
C SER A 108 1.02 -11.60 -3.91
N ILE A 109 0.75 -12.74 -3.26
CA ILE A 109 1.18 -13.00 -1.87
C ILE A 109 2.70 -13.05 -1.79
N VAL A 110 3.36 -13.82 -2.64
CA VAL A 110 4.82 -13.96 -2.63
C VAL A 110 5.50 -12.61 -2.91
N SER A 111 5.04 -11.87 -3.91
CA SER A 111 5.62 -10.58 -4.29
C SER A 111 5.48 -9.56 -3.15
N LYS A 112 4.27 -9.35 -2.63
CA LYS A 112 4.03 -8.36 -1.57
C LYS A 112 4.69 -8.74 -0.24
N THR A 113 4.69 -10.03 0.12
CA THR A 113 5.37 -10.50 1.34
C THR A 113 6.89 -10.37 1.21
N THR A 114 7.45 -10.62 0.03
CA THR A 114 8.88 -10.39 -0.22
C THR A 114 9.23 -8.90 -0.08
N LEU A 115 8.42 -8.03 -0.65
CA LEU A 115 8.60 -6.58 -0.52
C LEU A 115 8.49 -6.12 0.95
N LEU A 116 7.50 -6.61 1.68
CA LEU A 116 7.36 -6.35 3.12
C LEU A 116 8.61 -6.78 3.89
N TRP A 117 9.08 -8.01 3.66
CA TRP A 117 10.27 -8.53 4.31
C TRP A 117 11.53 -7.69 4.03
N GLN A 118 11.71 -7.26 2.77
CA GLN A 118 12.82 -6.39 2.39
C GLN A 118 12.72 -5.03 3.09
N THR A 119 11.54 -4.43 3.13
CA THR A 119 11.28 -3.17 3.82
C THR A 119 11.53 -3.29 5.31
N LEU A 120 11.05 -4.36 5.96
CA LEU A 120 11.29 -4.60 7.39
C LEU A 120 12.79 -4.71 7.71
N LYS A 121 13.58 -5.31 6.83
CA LYS A 121 15.04 -5.40 7.01
C LYS A 121 15.75 -4.08 6.73
N ARG A 122 15.44 -3.43 5.63
CA ARG A 122 16.17 -2.25 5.15
C ARG A 122 15.75 -0.98 5.90
N ASP A 123 14.45 -0.76 6.01
CA ASP A 123 13.92 0.52 6.48
C ASP A 123 13.58 0.49 7.98
N PHE A 124 13.15 -0.66 8.50
CA PHE A 124 12.89 -0.86 9.92
C PHE A 124 14.05 -1.51 10.70
N LEU A 125 15.13 -1.89 10.00
CA LEU A 125 16.34 -2.50 10.59
C LEU A 125 16.07 -3.76 11.42
N ILE A 126 15.03 -4.52 11.08
CA ILE A 126 14.69 -5.78 11.76
C ILE A 126 15.52 -6.89 11.13
N THR A 127 16.46 -7.45 11.88
CA THR A 127 17.41 -8.44 11.36
C THR A 127 16.72 -9.72 10.87
N ASN A 128 15.75 -10.22 11.62
CA ASN A 128 15.02 -11.45 11.31
C ASN A 128 13.50 -11.21 11.36
N PRO A 129 12.92 -10.59 10.34
CA PRO A 129 11.49 -10.34 10.31
C PRO A 129 10.70 -11.65 10.28
N ARG A 130 9.70 -11.76 11.13
CA ARG A 130 8.72 -12.84 11.13
C ARG A 130 7.37 -12.28 10.69
N ILE A 131 6.78 -12.88 9.67
CA ILE A 131 5.55 -12.38 9.04
C ILE A 131 4.45 -13.40 9.28
N ALA A 132 3.39 -13.00 9.95
CA ALA A 132 2.16 -13.78 10.05
C ALA A 132 1.30 -13.50 8.83
N VAL A 133 0.84 -14.55 8.15
CA VAL A 133 -0.11 -14.47 7.04
C VAL A 133 -1.47 -14.87 7.58
N LEU A 134 -2.43 -13.97 7.50
CA LEU A 134 -3.80 -14.25 7.93
C LEU A 134 -4.56 -14.99 6.84
N ALA A 135 -5.50 -15.82 7.27
CA ALA A 135 -6.45 -16.49 6.39
C ALA A 135 -7.43 -15.50 5.75
N LEU A 136 -7.96 -15.87 4.61
CA LEU A 136 -9.06 -15.15 3.97
C LEU A 136 -10.40 -15.59 4.55
N ASN A 137 -10.55 -16.89 4.78
CA ASN A 137 -11.79 -17.48 5.25
C ASN A 137 -11.76 -17.75 6.76
N PRO A 138 -12.88 -17.70 7.46
CA PRO A 138 -12.97 -18.12 8.86
C PRO A 138 -12.86 -19.63 8.99
N SER A 139 -12.62 -20.12 10.23
CA SER A 139 -12.68 -21.55 10.59
C SER A 139 -11.78 -22.46 9.75
N ILE A 140 -10.55 -22.04 9.50
CA ILE A 140 -9.59 -22.74 8.62
C ILE A 140 -9.19 -24.15 9.13
N ASN A 141 -9.40 -24.43 10.41
CA ASN A 141 -9.01 -25.68 11.07
C ASN A 141 -10.11 -26.76 11.02
N GLU A 142 -11.27 -26.45 10.47
CA GLU A 142 -12.37 -27.40 10.33
C GLU A 142 -12.32 -28.14 8.99
N GLU A 143 -12.72 -29.41 8.97
CA GLU A 143 -12.78 -30.23 7.74
C GLU A 143 -13.72 -29.65 6.66
N GLN A 144 -14.62 -28.74 7.07
CA GLN A 144 -15.55 -28.01 6.21
C GLN A 144 -15.17 -26.52 6.15
N SER A 145 -13.92 -26.20 5.80
CA SER A 145 -13.53 -24.82 5.60
C SER A 145 -14.42 -24.13 4.56
N CYS A 146 -14.74 -22.86 4.83
CA CYS A 146 -15.65 -22.07 3.98
C CYS A 146 -15.11 -21.76 2.58
N GLY A 147 -13.86 -22.07 2.27
CA GLY A 147 -13.22 -21.77 0.98
C GLY A 147 -12.06 -22.70 0.64
N LYS A 148 -11.44 -22.44 -0.49
CA LYS A 148 -10.30 -23.20 -1.00
C LYS A 148 -9.00 -22.41 -1.01
N GLU A 149 -9.11 -21.11 -0.79
CA GLU A 149 -8.05 -20.13 -0.99
C GLU A 149 -6.84 -20.42 -0.08
N GLU A 150 -7.10 -20.90 1.15
CA GLU A 150 -6.02 -21.26 2.09
C GLU A 150 -5.21 -22.41 1.52
N ARG A 151 -5.88 -23.48 1.09
CA ARG A 151 -5.22 -24.72 0.63
C ARG A 151 -4.60 -24.57 -0.76
N GLU A 152 -5.29 -23.87 -1.68
CA GLU A 152 -4.89 -23.81 -3.09
C GLU A 152 -3.98 -22.62 -3.40
N ILE A 153 -4.01 -21.56 -2.57
CA ILE A 153 -3.29 -20.31 -2.83
C ILE A 153 -2.37 -19.93 -1.68
N ILE A 154 -2.90 -19.79 -0.43
CA ILE A 154 -2.15 -19.17 0.67
C ILE A 154 -1.04 -20.10 1.17
N ILE A 155 -1.34 -21.37 1.48
CA ILE A 155 -0.35 -22.34 1.94
C ILE A 155 0.78 -22.52 0.92
N PRO A 156 0.50 -22.78 -0.38
CA PRO A 156 1.54 -22.88 -1.39
C PRO A 156 2.38 -21.59 -1.54
N ALA A 157 1.78 -20.42 -1.31
CA ALA A 157 2.53 -19.16 -1.33
C ALA A 157 3.48 -19.05 -0.14
N ILE A 158 3.07 -19.49 1.06
CA ILE A 158 3.91 -19.53 2.25
C ILE A 158 5.08 -20.50 2.04
N ASP A 159 4.84 -21.67 1.47
CA ASP A 159 5.91 -22.64 1.16
C ASP A 159 6.95 -22.04 0.20
N ARG A 160 6.49 -21.36 -0.85
CA ARG A 160 7.40 -20.64 -1.79
C ARG A 160 8.19 -19.52 -1.12
N LEU A 161 7.65 -18.88 -0.08
CA LEU A 161 8.39 -17.88 0.71
C LEU A 161 9.45 -18.55 1.59
N ALA A 162 9.14 -19.69 2.19
CA ALA A 162 10.08 -20.49 2.97
C ALA A 162 11.27 -20.95 2.09
N ASP A 163 11.03 -21.39 0.85
CA ASP A 163 12.08 -21.74 -0.11
C ASP A 163 13.02 -20.57 -0.43
N LYS A 164 12.53 -19.34 -0.32
CA LYS A 164 13.32 -18.11 -0.46
C LYS A 164 14.01 -17.65 0.83
N GLY A 165 13.88 -18.40 1.93
CA GLY A 165 14.42 -18.06 3.24
C GLY A 165 13.66 -16.94 3.96
N ILE A 166 12.41 -16.65 3.54
CA ILE A 166 11.55 -15.67 4.18
C ILE A 166 10.69 -16.35 5.25
N GLN A 167 10.78 -15.88 6.49
CA GLN A 167 10.03 -16.42 7.61
C GLN A 167 8.57 -15.92 7.58
N ALA A 168 7.75 -16.57 6.79
CA ALA A 168 6.30 -16.38 6.73
C ALA A 168 5.61 -17.59 7.34
N PHE A 169 4.61 -17.34 8.19
CA PHE A 169 3.90 -18.38 8.96
C PHE A 169 2.40 -18.20 8.81
N GLY A 170 1.65 -19.29 8.87
CA GLY A 170 0.19 -19.29 8.77
C GLY A 170 -0.31 -20.34 7.76
N PRO A 171 -1.51 -20.18 7.20
CA PRO A 171 -2.45 -19.09 7.51
C PRO A 171 -2.99 -19.15 8.94
N TYR A 172 -3.16 -17.99 9.59
CA TYR A 172 -3.77 -17.89 10.90
C TYR A 172 -5.21 -17.37 10.76
N PRO A 173 -6.17 -17.86 11.56
CA PRO A 173 -7.49 -17.26 11.62
C PRO A 173 -7.40 -15.77 11.96
N ALA A 174 -8.20 -14.95 11.30
CA ALA A 174 -8.18 -13.50 11.53
C ALA A 174 -9.12 -13.05 12.66
N ASP A 175 -9.95 -13.97 13.15
CA ASP A 175 -11.02 -13.78 14.14
C ASP A 175 -10.74 -14.43 15.49
N GLU A 176 -9.55 -15.04 15.68
CA GLU A 176 -9.08 -15.67 16.93
C GLU A 176 -7.99 -14.89 17.65
#